data_a24470613eda5baab9ab0ea665a2f3cd
#
_entry.id   a24470613eda5baab9ab0ea665a2f3cd
#
_cell.length_a   1.000
_cell.length_b   1.000
_cell.length_c   1.000
_cell.angle_alpha   90.00
_cell.angle_beta   90.00
_cell.angle_gamma   90.00
#
_symmetry.space_group_name_H-M   'P 1'
#
loop_
_entity.id
_entity.type
_entity.pdbx_description
1 polymer ?
#
loop_
_entity_poly.entity_id
_entity_poly.type
_entity_poly.pdbx_seq_one_letter_code
_entity_poly.pdbx_strand_id
1 'polypeptide(L)'
;PYRFLLAADERLLNTYINESKSTYHWKINIITFNYTNSIELLLKDTDKILYTRKNGTTFSLGTIEHIHGFHNHRMVLGVNDVSQIANEQFRQSRRITDAIIKPQCNSVQKHLVDRNCIELIKQSHIICVYGSSIGDTDKIWWATIGRWLVDAGGFLIIFYRDKEQIHPLRPYKIGLKAESIIDLFLSKTNLDDSQKNKCRNRIIIGYKADIFNLSVK
;
A
#
# COMPACT_ATOMS: atom_id res chain seq x y z
N PRO A 1 3.07 21.26 0.62
CA PRO A 1 2.10 20.23 0.45
C PRO A 1 2.39 18.92 1.16
N TYR A 2 3.61 18.60 1.59
CA TYR A 2 3.90 17.37 2.35
C TYR A 2 3.96 17.62 3.86
N ARG A 3 2.99 18.34 4.41
CA ARG A 3 2.92 18.73 5.84
C ARG A 3 2.98 17.56 6.83
N PHE A 4 3.03 16.33 6.34
CA PHE A 4 2.94 15.09 7.11
C PHE A 4 4.26 14.33 7.20
N LEU A 5 5.26 14.77 6.47
CA LEU A 5 6.56 14.14 6.44
C LEU A 5 7.56 14.93 7.28
N LEU A 6 8.56 14.25 7.81
CA LEU A 6 9.72 14.91 8.37
C LEU A 6 10.43 15.69 7.27
N ALA A 7 11.01 16.83 7.60
CA ALA A 7 11.65 17.70 6.60
C ALA A 7 12.78 17.00 5.78
N ALA A 8 13.43 16.00 6.38
CA ALA A 8 14.44 15.18 5.70
C ALA A 8 13.81 14.29 4.63
N ASP A 9 12.68 13.61 4.98
CA ASP A 9 11.94 12.73 4.09
C ASP A 9 11.31 13.51 2.93
N GLU A 10 10.79 14.70 3.23
CA GLU A 10 10.25 15.60 2.21
C GLU A 10 11.33 15.99 1.18
N ARG A 11 12.54 16.32 1.63
CA ARG A 11 13.65 16.65 0.75
C ARG A 11 14.04 15.45 -0.11
N LEU A 12 14.20 14.27 0.50
CA LEU A 12 14.57 13.04 -0.19
C LEU A 12 13.56 12.71 -1.29
N LEU A 13 12.26 12.76 -0.98
CA LEU A 13 11.20 12.49 -1.93
C LEU A 13 11.13 13.53 -3.05
N ASN A 14 11.32 14.82 -2.74
CA ASN A 14 11.36 15.87 -3.75
C ASN A 14 12.56 15.71 -4.70
N THR A 15 13.73 15.35 -4.19
CA THR A 15 14.90 15.04 -5.00
C THR A 15 14.60 13.91 -5.95
N TYR A 16 14.07 12.80 -5.45
CA TYR A 16 13.69 11.65 -6.28
C TYR A 16 12.68 12.00 -7.37
N ILE A 17 11.62 12.76 -7.04
CA ILE A 17 10.60 13.18 -8.00
C ILE A 17 11.19 14.11 -9.07
N ASN A 18 12.11 14.98 -8.71
CA ASN A 18 12.73 15.91 -9.64
C ASN A 18 13.79 15.25 -10.53
N GLU A 19 14.51 14.27 -10.00
CA GLU A 19 15.54 13.50 -10.74
C GLU A 19 14.92 12.41 -11.61
N SER A 20 13.74 11.93 -11.27
CA SER A 20 12.99 11.05 -12.17
C SER A 20 12.65 11.85 -13.41
N LYS A 21 13.46 11.69 -14.46
CA LYS A 21 13.37 12.36 -15.78
C LYS A 21 12.05 12.12 -16.51
N SER A 22 11.15 11.43 -15.85
CA SER A 22 9.89 10.98 -16.36
C SER A 22 8.81 11.98 -16.02
N THR A 23 8.45 12.67 -17.03
CA THR A 23 7.05 12.91 -17.35
C THR A 23 6.34 13.99 -16.54
N TYR A 24 5.93 14.94 -17.29
CA TYR A 24 4.86 15.88 -16.95
C TYR A 24 3.53 15.20 -16.64
N HIS A 25 3.49 13.86 -16.50
CA HIS A 25 2.25 13.11 -16.28
C HIS A 25 2.43 11.94 -15.31
N TRP A 26 1.74 12.01 -14.16
CA TRP A 26 1.70 10.96 -13.15
C TRP A 26 0.35 10.25 -13.19
N LYS A 27 0.37 8.92 -13.15
CA LYS A 27 -0.83 8.10 -13.07
C LYS A 27 -0.94 7.51 -11.66
N ILE A 28 -2.09 7.74 -11.00
CA ILE A 28 -2.38 7.22 -9.67
C ILE A 28 -3.27 6.00 -9.85
N ASN A 29 -2.71 4.82 -9.58
CA ASN A 29 -3.46 3.58 -9.49
C ASN A 29 -3.81 3.29 -8.04
N ILE A 30 -4.97 2.71 -7.79
CA ILE A 30 -5.48 2.40 -6.46
C ILE A 30 -5.67 0.89 -6.36
N ILE A 31 -5.04 0.27 -5.36
CA ILE A 31 -5.26 -1.12 -4.99
C ILE A 31 -5.94 -1.11 -3.62
N THR A 32 -7.14 -1.69 -3.52
CA THR A 32 -7.90 -1.68 -2.28
C THR A 32 -8.20 -3.09 -1.78
N PHE A 33 -8.11 -3.24 -0.45
CA PHE A 33 -8.50 -4.46 0.27
C PHE A 33 -9.94 -4.39 0.78
N ASN A 34 -10.61 -3.24 0.59
CA ASN A 34 -11.98 -3.05 1.04
C ASN A 34 -12.97 -3.77 0.11
N TYR A 35 -14.04 -4.29 0.70
CA TYR A 35 -15.14 -4.94 -0.01
C TYR A 35 -16.25 -3.97 -0.44
N THR A 36 -16.02 -2.67 -0.27
CA THR A 36 -16.98 -1.62 -0.63
C THR A 36 -16.48 -0.83 -1.83
N ASN A 37 -17.38 -0.32 -2.65
CA ASN A 37 -17.09 0.58 -3.76
C ASN A 37 -17.00 2.06 -3.32
N SER A 38 -16.58 2.30 -2.08
CA SER A 38 -16.51 3.65 -1.51
C SER A 38 -15.57 4.57 -2.29
N ILE A 39 -14.48 4.04 -2.84
CA ILE A 39 -13.51 4.81 -3.63
C ILE A 39 -14.16 5.26 -4.94
N GLU A 40 -14.83 4.37 -5.65
CA GLU A 40 -15.55 4.68 -6.89
C GLU A 40 -16.63 5.71 -6.66
N LEU A 41 -17.38 5.59 -5.56
CA LEU A 41 -18.42 6.56 -5.21
C LEU A 41 -17.84 7.94 -4.91
N LEU A 42 -16.71 8.00 -4.19
CA LEU A 42 -16.03 9.27 -3.91
C LEU A 42 -15.43 9.92 -5.17
N LEU A 43 -15.03 9.12 -6.15
CA LEU A 43 -14.37 9.59 -7.37
C LEU A 43 -15.32 9.67 -8.57
N LYS A 44 -16.59 9.35 -8.39
CA LYS A 44 -17.58 9.25 -9.49
C LYS A 44 -17.67 10.50 -10.35
N ASP A 45 -17.64 11.66 -9.71
CA ASP A 45 -17.79 12.97 -10.36
C ASP A 45 -16.44 13.70 -10.50
N THR A 46 -15.33 12.95 -10.34
CA THR A 46 -13.98 13.52 -10.42
C THR A 46 -13.46 13.38 -11.85
N ASP A 47 -12.90 14.45 -12.40
CA ASP A 47 -12.23 14.43 -13.70
C ASP A 47 -11.07 13.41 -13.68
N LYS A 48 -10.76 12.84 -14.86
CA LYS A 48 -9.60 11.95 -14.99
C LYS A 48 -8.30 12.63 -14.55
N ILE A 49 -8.18 13.96 -14.79
CA ILE A 49 -7.05 14.76 -14.30
C ILE A 49 -7.42 15.28 -12.91
N LEU A 50 -6.80 14.69 -11.89
CA LEU A 50 -7.04 15.01 -10.48
C LEU A 50 -6.40 16.34 -10.07
N TYR A 51 -5.23 16.64 -10.63
CA TYR A 51 -4.47 17.83 -10.27
C TYR A 51 -3.43 18.17 -11.32
N THR A 52 -3.19 19.47 -11.54
CA THR A 52 -2.12 19.99 -12.37
C THR A 52 -1.25 20.94 -11.55
N ARG A 53 0.07 20.70 -11.51
CA ARG A 53 1.04 21.60 -10.86
C ARG A 53 1.29 22.83 -11.71
N LYS A 54 1.82 23.91 -11.10
CA LYS A 54 2.20 25.15 -11.78
C LYS A 54 3.24 24.96 -12.91
N ASN A 55 4.05 23.92 -12.81
CA ASN A 55 5.05 23.54 -13.83
C ASN A 55 4.48 22.68 -14.97
N GLY A 56 3.17 22.50 -15.04
CA GLY A 56 2.50 21.69 -16.06
C GLY A 56 2.41 20.19 -15.75
N THR A 57 3.01 19.70 -14.66
CA THR A 57 2.89 18.29 -14.27
C THR A 57 1.45 17.95 -13.90
N THR A 58 0.89 16.94 -14.55
CA THR A 58 -0.48 16.46 -14.32
C THR A 58 -0.51 15.17 -13.53
N PHE A 59 -1.55 14.99 -12.74
CA PHE A 59 -1.85 13.77 -12.00
C PHE A 59 -3.21 13.27 -12.44
N SER A 60 -3.28 12.06 -12.97
CA SER A 60 -4.53 11.45 -13.41
C SER A 60 -4.87 10.21 -12.61
N LEU A 61 -6.16 9.93 -12.51
CA LEU A 61 -6.65 8.66 -12.00
C LEU A 61 -6.38 7.56 -13.02
N GLY A 62 -5.81 6.48 -12.54
CA GLY A 62 -5.57 5.26 -13.31
C GLY A 62 -6.61 4.19 -13.02
N THR A 63 -6.14 2.98 -12.73
CA THR A 63 -6.97 1.82 -12.44
C THR A 63 -7.27 1.74 -10.95
N ILE A 64 -8.49 1.32 -10.60
CA ILE A 64 -8.88 0.93 -9.26
C ILE A 64 -9.06 -0.59 -9.27
N GLU A 65 -8.26 -1.31 -8.48
CA GLU A 65 -8.30 -2.77 -8.37
C GLU A 65 -8.72 -3.19 -6.97
N HIS A 66 -9.77 -3.99 -6.87
CA HIS A 66 -10.23 -4.61 -5.63
C HIS A 66 -9.65 -6.01 -5.52
N ILE A 67 -8.61 -6.21 -4.70
CA ILE A 67 -7.92 -7.49 -4.54
C ILE A 67 -8.91 -8.63 -4.21
N HIS A 68 -9.84 -8.35 -3.31
CA HIS A 68 -10.81 -9.33 -2.81
C HIS A 68 -12.18 -9.21 -3.46
N GLY A 69 -12.31 -8.43 -4.54
CA GLY A 69 -13.59 -8.03 -5.08
C GLY A 69 -14.34 -7.08 -4.15
N PHE A 70 -15.58 -6.77 -4.47
CA PHE A 70 -16.44 -5.92 -3.66
C PHE A 70 -17.89 -6.43 -3.70
N HIS A 71 -18.74 -5.85 -2.87
CA HIS A 71 -20.12 -6.25 -2.75
C HIS A 71 -20.80 -6.43 -4.13
N ASN A 72 -21.45 -7.57 -4.32
CA ASN A 72 -22.11 -7.99 -5.56
C ASN A 72 -21.19 -8.19 -6.78
N HIS A 73 -19.87 -8.11 -6.62
CA HIS A 73 -18.95 -8.32 -7.72
C HIS A 73 -17.69 -9.05 -7.25
N ARG A 74 -17.56 -10.32 -7.61
CA ARG A 74 -16.34 -11.12 -7.44
C ARG A 74 -15.79 -11.11 -5.99
N MET A 75 -16.66 -11.03 -4.99
CA MET A 75 -16.23 -11.00 -3.59
C MET A 75 -15.66 -12.36 -3.17
N VAL A 76 -14.40 -12.36 -2.71
CA VAL A 76 -13.72 -13.55 -2.19
C VAL A 76 -13.48 -13.37 -0.71
N LEU A 77 -14.20 -14.17 0.09
CA LEU A 77 -14.05 -14.23 1.55
C LEU A 77 -13.18 -15.42 1.93
N GLY A 78 -12.25 -15.22 2.86
CA GLY A 78 -11.39 -16.31 3.32
C GLY A 78 -10.05 -15.84 3.85
N VAL A 79 -9.07 -16.75 3.81
CA VAL A 79 -7.69 -16.53 4.26
C VAL A 79 -6.75 -16.33 3.06
N ASN A 80 -5.58 -15.76 3.28
CA ASN A 80 -4.59 -15.57 2.21
C ASN A 80 -3.60 -16.73 2.10
N ASP A 81 -3.50 -17.57 3.14
CA ASP A 81 -2.55 -18.68 3.18
C ASP A 81 -3.13 -19.88 3.95
N VAL A 82 -2.69 -21.09 3.59
CA VAL A 82 -3.13 -22.34 4.20
C VAL A 82 -2.80 -22.40 5.71
N SER A 83 -1.73 -21.75 6.16
CA SER A 83 -1.34 -21.73 7.59
C SER A 83 -2.35 -21.01 8.47
N GLN A 84 -3.16 -20.13 7.90
CA GLN A 84 -4.22 -19.39 8.60
C GLN A 84 -5.50 -20.20 8.84
N ILE A 85 -5.57 -21.42 8.30
CA ILE A 85 -6.68 -22.34 8.52
C ILE A 85 -6.39 -23.11 9.82
N ALA A 86 -7.18 -22.89 10.86
CA ALA A 86 -6.98 -23.53 12.17
C ALA A 86 -7.19 -25.05 12.12
N ASN A 87 -8.20 -25.53 11.39
CA ASN A 87 -8.54 -26.96 11.30
C ASN A 87 -7.63 -27.68 10.31
N GLU A 88 -6.92 -28.71 10.79
CA GLU A 88 -5.96 -29.47 9.99
C GLU A 88 -6.62 -30.27 8.86
N GLN A 89 -7.79 -30.86 9.08
CA GLN A 89 -8.53 -31.59 8.05
C GLN A 89 -8.91 -30.66 6.90
N PHE A 90 -9.24 -29.40 7.21
CA PHE A 90 -9.54 -28.39 6.19
C PHE A 90 -8.28 -27.98 5.39
N ARG A 91 -7.11 -27.92 6.06
CA ARG A 91 -5.85 -27.66 5.36
C ARG A 91 -5.51 -28.72 4.33
N GLN A 92 -5.83 -29.99 4.60
CA GLN A 92 -5.54 -31.13 3.75
C GLN A 92 -6.58 -31.31 2.62
N SER A 93 -7.73 -30.66 2.72
CA SER A 93 -8.80 -30.78 1.72
C SER A 93 -8.63 -29.76 0.61
N ARG A 94 -8.20 -30.22 -0.58
CA ARG A 94 -8.06 -29.35 -1.76
C ARG A 94 -9.34 -28.59 -2.08
N ARG A 95 -10.50 -29.25 -1.98
CA ARG A 95 -11.80 -28.63 -2.23
C ARG A 95 -12.05 -27.42 -1.30
N ILE A 96 -11.65 -27.52 -0.02
CA ILE A 96 -11.82 -26.45 0.95
C ILE A 96 -10.77 -25.36 0.70
N THR A 97 -9.50 -25.71 0.51
CA THR A 97 -8.44 -24.75 0.26
C THR A 97 -8.68 -23.92 -1.00
N ASP A 98 -9.16 -24.55 -2.09
CA ASP A 98 -9.52 -23.86 -3.33
C ASP A 98 -10.70 -22.89 -3.15
N ALA A 99 -11.58 -23.16 -2.16
CA ALA A 99 -12.74 -22.32 -1.90
C ALA A 99 -12.47 -21.16 -0.92
N ILE A 100 -11.51 -21.32 0.00
CA ILE A 100 -11.31 -20.35 1.10
C ILE A 100 -9.94 -19.66 1.10
N ILE A 101 -8.97 -20.14 0.33
CA ILE A 101 -7.69 -19.44 0.15
C ILE A 101 -7.84 -18.46 -1.02
N LYS A 102 -7.86 -17.16 -0.72
CA LYS A 102 -8.17 -16.10 -1.69
C LYS A 102 -7.38 -16.19 -3.00
N PRO A 103 -6.03 -16.35 -3.01
CA PRO A 103 -5.28 -16.53 -4.26
C PRO A 103 -5.69 -17.77 -5.05
N GLN A 104 -5.99 -18.89 -4.38
CA GLN A 104 -6.43 -20.12 -5.04
C GLN A 104 -7.84 -19.95 -5.60
N CYS A 105 -8.75 -19.32 -4.85
CA CYS A 105 -10.09 -19.00 -5.30
C CYS A 105 -10.06 -18.10 -6.57
N ASN A 106 -9.23 -17.05 -6.56
CA ASN A 106 -9.03 -16.20 -7.74
C ASN A 106 -8.50 -17.00 -8.93
N SER A 107 -7.53 -17.90 -8.71
CA SER A 107 -6.95 -18.75 -9.75
C SER A 107 -7.97 -19.71 -10.35
N VAL A 108 -8.75 -20.41 -9.51
CA VAL A 108 -9.81 -21.34 -9.95
C VAL A 108 -10.88 -20.61 -10.75
N GLN A 109 -11.26 -19.41 -10.34
CA GLN A 109 -12.22 -18.57 -11.04
C GLN A 109 -11.62 -17.81 -12.23
N LYS A 110 -10.33 -18.01 -12.53
CA LYS A 110 -9.59 -17.32 -13.60
C LYS A 110 -9.59 -15.80 -13.47
N HIS A 111 -9.63 -15.30 -12.26
CA HIS A 111 -9.50 -13.86 -11.99
C HIS A 111 -8.01 -13.47 -12.04
N LEU A 112 -7.68 -12.48 -12.86
CA LEU A 112 -6.31 -12.00 -13.06
C LEU A 112 -5.96 -10.85 -12.10
N VAL A 113 -6.81 -10.56 -11.12
CA VAL A 113 -6.66 -9.38 -10.25
C VAL A 113 -5.33 -9.37 -9.49
N ASP A 114 -4.93 -10.53 -8.94
CA ASP A 114 -3.65 -10.63 -8.21
C ASP A 114 -2.47 -10.29 -9.12
N ARG A 115 -2.50 -10.82 -10.36
CA ARG A 115 -1.49 -10.53 -11.38
C ARG A 115 -1.48 -9.05 -11.75
N ASN A 116 -2.65 -8.47 -12.00
CA ASN A 116 -2.77 -7.04 -12.32
C ASN A 116 -2.21 -6.17 -11.19
N CYS A 117 -2.56 -6.47 -9.93
CA CYS A 117 -2.04 -5.76 -8.77
C CYS A 117 -0.52 -5.88 -8.64
N ILE A 118 0.04 -7.07 -8.85
CA ILE A 118 1.49 -7.29 -8.84
C ILE A 118 2.18 -6.46 -9.93
N GLU A 119 1.63 -6.42 -11.15
CA GLU A 119 2.20 -5.61 -12.23
C GLU A 119 2.08 -4.10 -11.94
N LEU A 120 0.98 -3.63 -11.35
CA LEU A 120 0.85 -2.25 -10.90
C LEU A 120 1.91 -1.90 -9.83
N ILE A 121 2.16 -2.79 -8.87
CA ILE A 121 3.21 -2.60 -7.87
C ILE A 121 4.58 -2.51 -8.54
N LYS A 122 4.92 -3.44 -9.45
CA LYS A 122 6.23 -3.46 -10.14
C LYS A 122 6.49 -2.20 -10.96
N GLN A 123 5.46 -1.64 -11.59
CA GLN A 123 5.57 -0.45 -12.44
C GLN A 123 5.54 0.86 -11.63
N SER A 124 5.28 0.80 -10.33
CA SER A 124 5.18 1.99 -9.49
C SER A 124 6.54 2.62 -9.22
N HIS A 125 6.57 3.95 -9.15
CA HIS A 125 7.73 4.71 -8.68
C HIS A 125 7.61 5.02 -7.18
N ILE A 126 6.39 5.25 -6.73
CA ILE A 126 6.05 5.53 -5.33
C ILE A 126 4.84 4.71 -4.97
N ILE A 127 4.89 4.03 -3.84
CA ILE A 127 3.75 3.32 -3.27
C ILE A 127 3.35 4.01 -1.97
N CYS A 128 2.05 4.31 -1.83
CA CYS A 128 1.47 4.85 -0.63
C CYS A 128 0.56 3.80 0.02
N VAL A 129 0.81 3.46 1.28
CA VAL A 129 -0.03 2.57 2.08
C VAL A 129 -0.84 3.39 3.06
N TYR A 130 -2.16 3.21 3.05
CA TYR A 130 -3.08 3.92 3.92
C TYR A 130 -4.15 2.99 4.49
N GLY A 131 -4.44 3.17 5.79
CA GLY A 131 -5.53 2.45 6.47
C GLY A 131 -5.29 0.95 6.65
N SER A 132 -4.06 0.48 6.49
CA SER A 132 -3.68 -0.92 6.73
C SER A 132 -2.96 -1.08 8.07
N SER A 133 -3.25 -2.18 8.76
CA SER A 133 -2.59 -2.58 10.00
C SER A 133 -1.23 -3.26 9.79
N ILE A 134 -0.81 -3.51 8.56
CA ILE A 134 0.39 -4.30 8.22
C ILE A 134 0.35 -5.68 8.90
N GLY A 135 -0.82 -6.32 8.85
CA GLY A 135 -1.07 -7.61 9.48
C GLY A 135 -0.53 -8.81 8.69
N ASP A 136 -0.52 -9.98 9.33
CA ASP A 136 -0.10 -11.23 8.71
C ASP A 136 -1.06 -11.72 7.62
N THR A 137 -2.31 -11.32 7.67
CA THR A 137 -3.32 -11.70 6.69
C THR A 137 -2.93 -11.28 5.27
N ASP A 138 -2.20 -10.17 5.14
CA ASP A 138 -1.83 -9.59 3.85
C ASP A 138 -0.33 -9.71 3.56
N LYS A 139 0.35 -10.64 4.24
CA LYS A 139 1.81 -10.86 4.16
C LYS A 139 2.33 -11.02 2.73
N ILE A 140 1.56 -11.63 1.85
CA ILE A 140 1.93 -11.80 0.43
C ILE A 140 2.13 -10.44 -0.27
N TRP A 141 1.32 -9.44 0.08
CA TRP A 141 1.42 -8.10 -0.49
C TRP A 141 2.59 -7.34 0.09
N TRP A 142 2.86 -7.49 1.40
CA TRP A 142 4.04 -6.91 2.04
C TRP A 142 5.34 -7.49 1.47
N ALA A 143 5.38 -8.79 1.21
CA ALA A 143 6.52 -9.44 0.55
C ALA A 143 6.70 -8.92 -0.89
N THR A 144 5.60 -8.72 -1.64
CA THR A 144 5.64 -8.17 -2.99
C THR A 144 6.17 -6.73 -3.01
N ILE A 145 5.68 -5.88 -2.10
CA ILE A 145 6.16 -4.49 -1.97
C ILE A 145 7.62 -4.47 -1.50
N GLY A 146 8.01 -5.35 -0.57
CA GLY A 146 9.40 -5.48 -0.14
C GLY A 146 10.34 -5.82 -1.29
N ARG A 147 9.97 -6.78 -2.13
CA ARG A 147 10.75 -7.14 -3.32
C ARG A 147 10.85 -5.97 -4.30
N TRP A 148 9.73 -5.29 -4.56
CA TRP A 148 9.72 -4.09 -5.41
C TRP A 148 10.66 -2.99 -4.88
N LEU A 149 10.69 -2.75 -3.56
CA LEU A 149 11.62 -1.78 -2.96
C LEU A 149 13.09 -2.11 -3.27
N VAL A 150 13.45 -3.41 -3.28
CA VAL A 150 14.80 -3.84 -3.60
C VAL A 150 15.10 -3.70 -5.09
N ASP A 151 14.18 -4.15 -5.94
CA ASP A 151 14.39 -4.32 -7.38
C ASP A 151 14.22 -2.99 -8.15
N ALA A 152 13.17 -2.23 -7.85
CA ALA A 152 12.83 -1.00 -8.56
C ALA A 152 13.46 0.27 -7.94
N GLY A 153 13.87 0.21 -6.70
CA GLY A 153 14.47 1.37 -6.03
C GLY A 153 13.51 2.53 -5.75
N GLY A 154 12.21 2.28 -5.78
CA GLY A 154 11.18 3.28 -5.50
C GLY A 154 11.05 3.65 -4.02
N PHE A 155 10.09 4.52 -3.70
CA PHE A 155 9.79 4.96 -2.33
C PHE A 155 8.45 4.40 -1.84
N LEU A 156 8.45 3.88 -0.61
CA LEU A 156 7.25 3.46 0.11
C LEU A 156 6.90 4.52 1.17
N ILE A 157 5.67 5.02 1.13
CA ILE A 157 5.14 5.94 2.13
C ILE A 157 4.04 5.20 2.89
N ILE A 158 4.21 5.02 4.20
CA ILE A 158 3.21 4.39 5.07
C ILE A 158 2.56 5.47 5.92
N PHE A 159 1.27 5.69 5.70
CA PHE A 159 0.48 6.60 6.54
C PHE A 159 -0.04 5.85 7.74
N TYR A 160 0.49 6.21 8.90
CA TYR A 160 0.19 5.52 10.16
C TYR A 160 -0.60 6.42 11.11
N ARG A 161 -1.76 5.92 11.52
CA ARG A 161 -2.63 6.58 12.50
C ARG A 161 -2.46 5.89 13.86
N ASP A 162 -1.95 6.62 14.85
CA ASP A 162 -1.84 6.17 16.23
C ASP A 162 -2.87 6.90 17.11
N LYS A 163 -3.37 6.21 18.12
CA LYS A 163 -4.22 6.82 19.16
C LYS A 163 -3.39 7.58 20.20
N GLU A 164 -2.11 7.22 20.38
CA GLU A 164 -1.21 7.85 21.34
C GLU A 164 -0.97 9.32 20.95
N GLN A 165 -1.18 10.24 21.90
CA GLN A 165 -0.79 11.62 21.73
C GLN A 165 0.66 11.80 22.18
N ILE A 166 1.53 12.18 21.25
CA ILE A 166 2.92 12.50 21.57
C ILE A 166 2.98 13.90 22.14
N HIS A 167 3.50 14.02 23.37
CA HIS A 167 3.66 15.32 24.03
C HIS A 167 4.60 16.22 23.20
N PRO A 168 4.27 17.51 22.98
CA PRO A 168 5.07 18.42 22.17
C PRO A 168 6.55 18.51 22.58
N LEU A 169 6.86 18.35 23.86
CA LEU A 169 8.23 18.37 24.40
C LEU A 169 9.01 17.05 24.15
N ARG A 170 8.42 16.08 23.47
CA ARG A 170 9.05 14.78 23.18
C ARG A 170 9.01 14.43 21.70
N PRO A 171 9.47 15.31 20.79
CA PRO A 171 9.37 15.09 19.34
C PRO A 171 10.17 13.88 18.87
N TYR A 172 11.24 13.48 19.61
CA TYR A 172 12.02 12.28 19.31
C TYR A 172 11.19 10.99 19.30
N LYS A 173 10.07 10.95 20.04
CA LYS A 173 9.15 9.81 20.04
C LYS A 173 8.54 9.56 18.66
N ILE A 174 8.39 10.57 17.82
CA ILE A 174 7.90 10.42 16.44
C ILE A 174 8.89 9.57 15.64
N GLY A 175 10.19 9.86 15.76
CA GLY A 175 11.23 9.08 15.10
C GLY A 175 11.25 7.61 15.58
N LEU A 176 11.19 7.38 16.90
CA LEU A 176 11.14 6.02 17.45
C LEU A 176 9.91 5.23 16.96
N LYS A 177 8.75 5.89 16.87
CA LYS A 177 7.54 5.28 16.31
C LYS A 177 7.71 4.98 14.82
N ALA A 178 8.27 5.90 14.05
CA ALA A 178 8.54 5.68 12.64
C ALA A 178 9.45 4.46 12.44
N GLU A 179 10.54 4.35 13.18
CA GLU A 179 11.43 3.18 13.14
C GLU A 179 10.69 1.89 13.48
N SER A 180 9.86 1.88 14.52
CA SER A 180 9.09 0.69 14.90
C SER A 180 8.10 0.25 13.81
N ILE A 181 7.53 1.19 13.04
CA ILE A 181 6.63 0.89 11.93
C ILE A 181 7.41 0.34 10.73
N ILE A 182 8.59 0.89 10.46
CA ILE A 182 9.51 0.37 9.44
C ILE A 182 9.90 -1.07 9.78
N ASP A 183 10.29 -1.34 11.02
CA ASP A 183 10.63 -2.68 11.48
C ASP A 183 9.45 -3.65 11.36
N LEU A 184 8.27 -3.21 11.74
CA LEU A 184 7.04 -4.00 11.58
C LEU A 184 6.82 -4.37 10.12
N PHE A 185 6.90 -3.40 9.20
CA PHE A 185 6.74 -3.68 7.77
C PHE A 185 7.81 -4.65 7.26
N LEU A 186 9.08 -4.38 7.56
CA LEU A 186 10.20 -5.22 7.13
C LEU A 186 10.12 -6.65 7.69
N SER A 187 9.54 -6.82 8.89
CA SER A 187 9.29 -8.15 9.47
C SER A 187 8.27 -8.98 8.69
N LYS A 188 7.38 -8.33 7.92
CA LYS A 188 6.37 -8.98 7.08
C LYS A 188 6.85 -9.27 5.66
N THR A 189 8.03 -8.76 5.28
CA THR A 189 8.65 -9.06 3.99
C THR A 189 9.47 -10.35 4.09
N ASN A 190 9.76 -10.95 2.93
CA ASN A 190 10.65 -12.12 2.84
C ASN A 190 12.09 -11.70 2.47
N LEU A 191 12.50 -10.49 2.87
CA LEU A 191 13.82 -9.94 2.61
C LEU A 191 14.82 -10.44 3.63
N ASP A 192 16.06 -10.68 3.19
CA ASP A 192 17.19 -10.87 4.10
C ASP A 192 17.64 -9.55 4.73
N ASP A 193 18.51 -9.61 5.73
CA ASP A 193 18.93 -8.43 6.49
C ASP A 193 19.72 -7.42 5.64
N SER A 194 20.49 -7.87 4.66
CA SER A 194 21.18 -6.99 3.71
C SER A 194 20.19 -6.21 2.84
N GLN A 195 19.18 -6.90 2.33
CA GLN A 195 18.10 -6.31 1.53
C GLN A 195 17.27 -5.32 2.35
N LYS A 196 16.91 -5.68 3.60
CA LYS A 196 16.20 -4.77 4.53
C LYS A 196 16.98 -3.49 4.76
N ASN A 197 18.29 -3.60 5.03
CA ASN A 197 19.14 -2.43 5.25
C ASN A 197 19.22 -1.53 4.01
N LYS A 198 19.30 -2.11 2.80
CA LYS A 198 19.35 -1.36 1.54
C LYS A 198 18.08 -0.55 1.26
N CYS A 199 16.90 -1.07 1.61
CA CYS A 199 15.64 -0.41 1.30
C CYS A 199 15.10 0.46 2.44
N ARG A 200 15.64 0.35 3.65
CA ARG A 200 15.16 1.04 4.85
C ARG A 200 15.01 2.55 4.67
N ASN A 201 16.01 3.21 4.08
CA ASN A 201 16.02 4.65 3.84
C ASN A 201 14.99 5.13 2.79
N ARG A 202 14.33 4.21 2.11
CA ARG A 202 13.29 4.50 1.13
C ARG A 202 11.88 4.23 1.66
N ILE A 203 11.77 3.90 2.95
CA ILE A 203 10.49 3.73 3.66
C ILE A 203 10.27 4.98 4.52
N ILE A 204 9.24 5.72 4.19
CA ILE A 204 8.88 6.99 4.81
C ILE A 204 7.59 6.80 5.60
N ILE A 205 7.54 7.32 6.82
CA ILE A 205 6.35 7.22 7.67
C ILE A 205 5.64 8.57 7.76
N GLY A 206 4.44 8.64 7.22
CA GLY A 206 3.50 9.73 7.43
C GLY A 206 2.76 9.55 8.76
N TYR A 207 3.39 9.92 9.88
CA TYR A 207 2.82 9.71 11.20
C TYR A 207 1.71 10.71 11.48
N LYS A 208 0.52 10.22 11.86
CA LYS A 208 -0.70 11.01 12.12
C LYS A 208 -1.04 12.00 11.00
N ALA A 209 -0.74 11.63 9.79
CA ALA A 209 -1.08 12.44 8.64
C ALA A 209 -2.60 12.60 8.52
N ASP A 210 -3.04 13.84 8.47
CA ASP A 210 -4.47 14.21 8.35
C ASP A 210 -4.87 14.33 6.86
N ILE A 211 -4.41 13.37 6.04
CA ILE A 211 -4.57 13.40 4.58
C ILE A 211 -6.02 13.18 4.14
N PHE A 212 -6.80 12.54 4.98
CA PHE A 212 -8.20 12.22 4.70
C PHE A 212 -9.16 12.95 5.63
N ASN A 213 -8.75 14.12 6.14
CA ASN A 213 -9.70 15.01 6.80
C ASN A 213 -10.62 15.59 5.72
N LEU A 214 -11.71 14.88 5.48
CA LEU A 214 -12.79 15.31 4.58
C LEU A 214 -13.64 16.44 5.21
N SER A 215 -13.02 17.32 6.00
CA SER A 215 -13.70 18.53 6.42
C SER A 215 -13.98 19.34 5.14
N VAL A 216 -15.20 19.17 4.63
CA VAL A 216 -15.76 20.01 3.59
C VAL A 216 -15.69 21.45 4.12
N LYS A 217 -14.84 22.25 3.50
CA LYS A 217 -14.91 23.69 3.66
C LYS A 217 -16.08 24.24 2.85
#